data_160123c1c93c0856d322733a739e57e1
#
_entry.id   160123c1c93c0856d322733a739e57e1
#
_cell.length_a   1.000
_cell.length_b   1.000
_cell.length_c   1.000
_cell.angle_alpha   90.00
_cell.angle_beta   90.00
_cell.angle_gamma   90.00
#
_symmetry.space_group_name_H-M   'P 1'
#
loop_
_entity.id
_entity.type
_entity.pdbx_description
1 polymer ?
#
loop_
_entity_poly.entity_id
_entity_poly.type
_entity_poly.pdbx_seq_one_letter_code
_entity_poly.pdbx_strand_id
1 'polypeptide(L)'
;MKKIMILLSLLMFLPLTAISKPLIPIMKTLFTDVTGTVPDAEEIAHKAELFRQQTGVAPFIVVLPDINNEASLRQNGKAMLAHAASSMSNVKGSVLLLFTTREPRLIMITNGQVESSMDDKHLGLLVENHTLAYLHADLWYQGINNALAVLQAQILKQPTPPLTYYPHPGQQHENDPPGSTTTLGL
;
A
#
# COMPACT_ATOMS: atom_id res chain seq x y z
N MET A 1 -24.97 -24.48 -51.38
CA MET A 1 -24.75 -23.11 -50.88
C MET A 1 -25.34 -22.78 -49.51
N LYS A 2 -26.49 -23.39 -49.08
CA LYS A 2 -27.13 -23.15 -47.77
C LYS A 2 -26.30 -23.64 -46.55
N LYS A 3 -25.46 -24.67 -46.68
CA LYS A 3 -24.68 -25.20 -45.54
C LYS A 3 -23.44 -24.39 -45.16
N ILE A 4 -22.92 -23.55 -46.05
CA ILE A 4 -21.76 -22.68 -45.80
C ILE A 4 -22.19 -21.43 -44.99
N MET A 5 -23.39 -20.92 -45.20
CA MET A 5 -23.92 -19.76 -44.46
C MET A 5 -24.15 -20.05 -42.98
N ILE A 6 -24.47 -21.28 -42.60
CA ILE A 6 -24.71 -21.65 -41.18
C ILE A 6 -23.39 -21.73 -40.42
N LEU A 7 -22.29 -22.15 -41.09
CA LEU A 7 -20.97 -22.22 -40.45
C LEU A 7 -20.37 -20.85 -40.17
N LEU A 8 -20.68 -19.85 -41.00
CA LEU A 8 -20.18 -18.48 -40.85
C LEU A 8 -20.91 -17.74 -39.71
N SER A 9 -22.18 -18.09 -39.44
CA SER A 9 -22.96 -17.51 -38.34
C SER A 9 -22.52 -18.01 -36.96
N LEU A 10 -21.95 -19.20 -36.85
CA LEU A 10 -21.49 -19.78 -35.58
C LEU A 10 -20.14 -19.20 -35.12
N LEU A 11 -19.37 -18.58 -36.02
CA LEU A 11 -18.06 -18.00 -35.69
C LEU A 11 -18.17 -16.61 -35.02
N MET A 12 -19.35 -15.97 -35.05
CA MET A 12 -19.56 -14.65 -34.43
C MET A 12 -19.93 -14.68 -32.94
N PHE A 13 -20.06 -15.88 -32.34
CA PHE A 13 -20.37 -16.05 -30.91
C PHE A 13 -19.18 -16.55 -30.07
N LEU A 14 -17.96 -16.26 -30.48
CA LEU A 14 -16.83 -16.43 -29.57
C LEU A 14 -16.97 -15.32 -28.50
N PRO A 15 -17.20 -15.69 -27.21
CA PRO A 15 -17.17 -14.68 -26.16
C PRO A 15 -15.77 -14.06 -26.15
N LEU A 16 -15.72 -12.75 -26.38
CA LEU A 16 -14.53 -11.98 -26.10
C LEU A 16 -14.30 -12.12 -24.60
N THR A 17 -13.47 -13.09 -24.18
CA THR A 17 -13.03 -13.19 -22.80
C THR A 17 -12.24 -11.91 -22.54
N ALA A 18 -12.89 -10.91 -21.95
CA ALA A 18 -12.24 -9.74 -21.44
C ALA A 18 -11.22 -10.23 -20.41
N ILE A 19 -9.93 -10.22 -20.77
CA ILE A 19 -8.84 -10.46 -19.83
C ILE A 19 -8.94 -9.30 -18.84
N SER A 20 -9.62 -9.54 -17.71
CA SER A 20 -9.66 -8.58 -16.63
C SER A 20 -8.24 -8.40 -16.14
N LYS A 21 -7.72 -7.17 -16.20
CA LYS A 21 -6.43 -6.83 -15.59
C LYS A 21 -6.45 -7.29 -14.13
N PRO A 22 -5.37 -7.90 -13.63
CA PRO A 22 -5.30 -8.26 -12.22
C PRO A 22 -5.61 -7.04 -11.38
N LEU A 23 -6.42 -7.23 -10.35
CA LEU A 23 -6.90 -6.18 -9.47
C LEU A 23 -5.76 -5.47 -8.73
N ILE A 24 -4.70 -6.19 -8.43
CA ILE A 24 -3.47 -5.69 -7.81
C ILE A 24 -2.28 -6.14 -8.65
N PRO A 25 -1.27 -5.28 -8.86
CA PRO A 25 -0.03 -5.70 -9.50
C PRO A 25 0.67 -6.78 -8.67
N ILE A 26 1.49 -7.60 -9.33
CA ILE A 26 2.30 -8.61 -8.64
C ILE A 26 3.25 -7.86 -7.69
N MET A 27 3.10 -8.08 -6.38
CA MET A 27 3.91 -7.45 -5.35
C MET A 27 5.30 -8.12 -5.29
N LYS A 28 6.24 -7.61 -6.07
CA LYS A 28 7.65 -8.07 -6.07
C LYS A 28 8.52 -7.29 -5.10
N THR A 29 8.09 -6.11 -4.72
CA THR A 29 8.78 -5.16 -3.85
C THR A 29 7.84 -4.69 -2.75
N LEU A 30 8.37 -4.13 -1.67
CA LEU A 30 7.57 -3.59 -0.57
C LEU A 30 6.82 -2.31 -0.94
N PHE A 31 7.25 -1.60 -1.99
CA PHE A 31 6.58 -0.43 -2.52
C PHE A 31 6.33 -0.57 -4.01
N THR A 32 5.11 -0.30 -4.45
CA THR A 32 4.69 -0.30 -5.86
C THR A 32 3.74 0.86 -6.10
N ASP A 33 4.15 1.83 -6.88
CA ASP A 33 3.29 2.92 -7.35
C ASP A 33 3.09 2.80 -8.86
N VAL A 34 1.86 2.49 -9.30
CA VAL A 34 1.53 2.40 -10.72
C VAL A 34 1.03 3.72 -11.29
N THR A 35 0.88 4.73 -10.43
CA THR A 35 0.37 6.05 -10.82
C THR A 35 1.47 7.07 -11.04
N GLY A 36 2.63 6.87 -10.43
CA GLY A 36 3.71 7.85 -10.40
C GLY A 36 3.40 9.09 -9.56
N THR A 37 2.40 8.99 -8.68
CA THR A 37 1.94 10.13 -7.85
C THR A 37 2.84 10.36 -6.64
N VAL A 38 3.45 9.29 -6.10
CA VAL A 38 4.22 9.39 -4.86
C VAL A 38 5.65 9.84 -5.16
N PRO A 39 6.06 11.02 -4.64
CA PRO A 39 7.44 11.44 -4.74
C PRO A 39 8.33 10.58 -3.83
N ASP A 40 9.63 10.54 -4.13
CA ASP A 40 10.63 9.84 -3.32
C ASP A 40 10.33 8.34 -3.10
N ALA A 41 9.89 7.66 -4.16
CA ALA A 41 9.53 6.24 -4.15
C ALA A 41 10.61 5.32 -3.55
N GLU A 42 11.89 5.63 -3.81
CA GLU A 42 13.03 4.88 -3.27
C GLU A 42 13.14 5.04 -1.75
N GLU A 43 12.90 6.24 -1.23
CA GLU A 43 12.91 6.49 0.21
C GLU A 43 11.77 5.76 0.92
N ILE A 44 10.57 5.73 0.34
CA ILE A 44 9.45 4.94 0.86
C ILE A 44 9.79 3.45 0.85
N ALA A 45 10.39 2.95 -0.21
CA ALA A 45 10.81 1.55 -0.30
C ALA A 45 11.87 1.22 0.77
N HIS A 46 12.82 2.11 1.00
CA HIS A 46 13.83 1.97 2.05
C HIS A 46 13.19 1.95 3.46
N LYS A 47 12.27 2.86 3.74
CA LYS A 47 11.53 2.89 5.03
C LYS A 47 10.68 1.64 5.24
N ALA A 48 10.06 1.13 4.19
CA ALA A 48 9.32 -0.13 4.24
C ALA A 48 10.25 -1.32 4.60
N GLU A 49 11.47 -1.32 4.08
CA GLU A 49 12.46 -2.33 4.43
C GLU A 49 12.95 -2.19 5.88
N LEU A 50 13.24 -0.97 6.36
CA LEU A 50 13.57 -0.72 7.76
C LEU A 50 12.44 -1.16 8.70
N PHE A 51 11.19 -0.84 8.35
CA PHE A 51 10.01 -1.32 9.07
C PHE A 51 10.01 -2.85 9.19
N ARG A 52 10.23 -3.56 8.06
CA ARG A 52 10.29 -5.02 8.04
C ARG A 52 11.39 -5.57 8.96
N GLN A 53 12.56 -4.96 8.93
CA GLN A 53 13.69 -5.37 9.78
C GLN A 53 13.40 -5.18 11.26
N GLN A 54 12.75 -4.09 11.64
CA GLN A 54 12.46 -3.75 13.03
C GLN A 54 11.28 -4.54 13.61
N THR A 55 10.28 -4.84 12.80
CA THR A 55 9.03 -5.48 13.26
C THR A 55 8.95 -6.97 12.95
N GLY A 56 9.67 -7.45 11.97
CA GLY A 56 9.51 -8.79 11.39
C GLY A 56 8.24 -8.91 10.53
N VAL A 57 7.56 -7.79 10.22
CA VAL A 57 6.35 -7.74 9.40
C VAL A 57 6.66 -7.07 8.06
N ALA A 58 6.24 -7.67 6.94
CA ALA A 58 6.45 -7.10 5.62
C ALA A 58 5.30 -6.13 5.25
N PRO A 59 5.56 -4.81 5.15
CA PRO A 59 4.55 -3.84 4.71
C PRO A 59 4.60 -3.73 3.19
N PHE A 60 3.61 -4.29 2.51
CA PHE A 60 3.43 -4.09 1.07
C PHE A 60 2.59 -2.84 0.85
N ILE A 61 3.18 -1.82 0.26
CA ILE A 61 2.57 -0.53 -0.04
C ILE A 61 2.29 -0.49 -1.54
N VAL A 62 1.02 -0.33 -1.91
CA VAL A 62 0.57 -0.29 -3.30
C VAL A 62 -0.26 0.95 -3.53
N VAL A 63 0.10 1.73 -4.55
CA VAL A 63 -0.64 2.92 -4.97
C VAL A 63 -1.26 2.67 -6.34
N LEU A 64 -2.58 2.77 -6.42
CA LEU A 64 -3.40 2.53 -7.62
C LEU A 64 -4.24 3.75 -7.96
N PRO A 65 -4.65 3.93 -9.22
CA PRO A 65 -5.58 5.01 -9.56
C PRO A 65 -6.96 4.80 -8.92
N ASP A 66 -7.43 3.55 -8.83
CA ASP A 66 -8.75 3.21 -8.31
C ASP A 66 -8.88 1.70 -8.01
N ILE A 67 -9.91 1.32 -7.26
CA ILE A 67 -10.27 -0.07 -6.96
C ILE A 67 -11.70 -0.32 -7.40
N ASN A 68 -11.86 -1.11 -8.45
CA ASN A 68 -13.18 -1.40 -9.02
C ASN A 68 -14.01 -2.39 -8.19
N ASN A 69 -13.38 -3.23 -7.36
CA ASN A 69 -14.06 -4.26 -6.57
C ASN A 69 -13.33 -4.54 -5.25
N GLU A 70 -13.68 -3.80 -4.22
CA GLU A 70 -13.09 -3.95 -2.88
C GLU A 70 -13.40 -5.31 -2.24
N ALA A 71 -14.60 -5.87 -2.46
CA ALA A 71 -14.97 -7.17 -1.90
C ALA A 71 -14.06 -8.29 -2.44
N SER A 72 -13.84 -8.30 -3.75
CA SER A 72 -12.91 -9.24 -4.39
C SER A 72 -11.47 -9.03 -3.92
N LEU A 73 -11.07 -7.76 -3.73
CA LEU A 73 -9.77 -7.42 -3.18
C LEU A 73 -9.58 -8.01 -1.78
N ARG A 74 -10.52 -7.80 -0.88
CA ARG A 74 -10.45 -8.33 0.50
C ARG A 74 -10.46 -9.85 0.53
N GLN A 75 -11.25 -10.48 -0.34
CA GLN A 75 -11.32 -11.94 -0.44
C GLN A 75 -10.00 -12.55 -0.90
N ASN A 76 -9.37 -11.99 -1.92
CA ASN A 76 -8.16 -12.55 -2.53
C ASN A 76 -6.87 -11.96 -1.93
N GLY A 77 -6.95 -10.80 -1.30
CA GLY A 77 -5.80 -10.04 -0.82
C GLY A 77 -4.95 -10.80 0.19
N LYS A 78 -5.57 -11.56 1.09
CA LYS A 78 -4.84 -12.38 2.07
C LYS A 78 -3.99 -13.45 1.38
N ALA A 79 -4.52 -14.14 0.38
CA ALA A 79 -3.78 -15.13 -0.39
C ALA A 79 -2.63 -14.51 -1.19
N MET A 80 -2.88 -13.36 -1.82
CA MET A 80 -1.87 -12.62 -2.55
C MET A 80 -0.75 -12.12 -1.63
N LEU A 81 -1.13 -11.61 -0.46
CA LEU A 81 -0.20 -11.14 0.57
C LEU A 81 0.65 -12.28 1.13
N ALA A 82 0.04 -13.44 1.41
CA ALA A 82 0.75 -14.65 1.83
C ALA A 82 1.76 -15.11 0.77
N HIS A 83 1.36 -15.10 -0.50
CA HIS A 83 2.24 -15.46 -1.61
C HIS A 83 3.42 -14.49 -1.74
N ALA A 84 3.18 -13.19 -1.68
CA ALA A 84 4.25 -12.18 -1.73
C ALA A 84 5.23 -12.31 -0.56
N ALA A 85 4.71 -12.52 0.66
CA ALA A 85 5.53 -12.70 1.85
C ALA A 85 6.35 -14.01 1.84
N SER A 86 5.86 -15.06 1.18
CA SER A 86 6.56 -16.38 1.12
C SER A 86 7.91 -16.32 0.42
N SER A 87 8.13 -15.32 -0.43
CA SER A 87 9.41 -15.09 -1.10
C SER A 87 10.45 -14.36 -0.22
N MET A 88 10.05 -13.88 0.97
CA MET A 88 10.89 -13.12 1.88
C MET A 88 11.35 -13.97 3.08
N SER A 89 12.60 -13.84 3.45
CA SER A 89 13.14 -14.50 4.65
C SER A 89 12.79 -13.73 5.92
N ASN A 90 12.60 -14.45 7.04
CA ASN A 90 12.41 -13.88 8.39
C ASN A 90 11.16 -12.99 8.53
N VAL A 91 10.08 -13.29 7.79
CA VAL A 91 8.80 -12.58 7.88
C VAL A 91 7.82 -13.37 8.75
N LYS A 92 7.33 -12.76 9.85
CA LYS A 92 6.36 -13.35 10.78
C LYS A 92 4.90 -13.03 10.41
N GLY A 93 4.73 -11.99 9.61
CA GLY A 93 3.42 -11.54 9.11
C GLY A 93 3.60 -10.50 8.03
N SER A 94 2.49 -10.12 7.42
CA SER A 94 2.52 -9.11 6.35
C SER A 94 1.27 -8.24 6.39
N VAL A 95 1.41 -7.02 5.90
CA VAL A 95 0.33 -6.03 5.77
C VAL A 95 0.35 -5.46 4.36
N LEU A 96 -0.79 -5.40 3.72
CA LEU A 96 -1.01 -4.64 2.51
C LEU A 96 -1.63 -3.29 2.90
N LEU A 97 -0.94 -2.21 2.56
CA LEU A 97 -1.45 -0.84 2.58
C LEU A 97 -1.71 -0.42 1.14
N LEU A 98 -2.97 -0.40 0.75
CA LEU A 98 -3.37 -0.08 -0.60
C LEU A 98 -4.02 1.30 -0.63
N PHE A 99 -3.43 2.21 -1.39
CA PHE A 99 -3.86 3.59 -1.55
C PHE A 99 -4.47 3.79 -2.93
N THR A 100 -5.51 4.62 -3.03
CA THR A 100 -6.08 5.06 -4.31
C THR A 100 -5.91 6.55 -4.51
N THR A 101 -5.63 6.98 -5.77
CA THR A 101 -5.33 8.39 -6.08
C THR A 101 -6.52 9.14 -6.66
N ARG A 102 -7.44 8.49 -7.37
CA ARG A 102 -8.62 9.17 -7.95
C ARG A 102 -9.57 9.64 -6.85
N GLU A 103 -9.83 8.78 -5.89
CA GLU A 103 -10.53 9.08 -4.66
C GLU A 103 -9.64 8.62 -3.52
N PRO A 104 -9.00 9.54 -2.78
CA PRO A 104 -8.04 9.18 -1.76
C PRO A 104 -8.65 8.27 -0.70
N ARG A 105 -8.20 7.02 -0.67
CA ARG A 105 -8.65 5.98 0.26
C ARG A 105 -7.48 5.11 0.66
N LEU A 106 -7.58 4.49 1.83
CA LEU A 106 -6.67 3.46 2.30
C LEU A 106 -7.45 2.17 2.56
N ILE A 107 -6.99 1.07 1.99
CA ILE A 107 -7.46 -0.27 2.34
C ILE A 107 -6.30 -1.03 2.95
N MET A 108 -6.53 -1.59 4.13
CA MET A 108 -5.56 -2.42 4.82
C MET A 108 -6.02 -3.88 4.84
N ILE A 109 -5.10 -4.79 4.59
CA ILE A 109 -5.29 -6.24 4.70
C ILE A 109 -4.09 -6.81 5.44
N THR A 110 -4.33 -7.63 6.46
CA THR A 110 -3.27 -8.26 7.24
C THR A 110 -3.22 -9.77 7.04
N ASN A 111 -2.06 -10.35 7.36
CA ASN A 111 -1.86 -11.81 7.31
C ASN A 111 -0.82 -12.23 8.36
N GLY A 112 -0.90 -13.51 8.77
CA GLY A 112 0.05 -14.11 9.71
C GLY A 112 -0.08 -13.55 11.13
N GLN A 113 1.04 -13.23 11.76
CA GLN A 113 1.06 -12.78 13.16
C GLN A 113 0.28 -11.49 13.39
N VAL A 114 0.23 -10.60 12.42
CA VAL A 114 -0.50 -9.33 12.55
C VAL A 114 -2.00 -9.59 12.65
N GLU A 115 -2.54 -10.43 11.75
CA GLU A 115 -3.96 -10.80 11.76
C GLU A 115 -4.39 -11.46 13.08
N SER A 116 -3.53 -12.31 13.66
CA SER A 116 -3.86 -13.04 14.89
C SER A 116 -3.73 -12.19 16.17
N SER A 117 -2.99 -11.09 16.11
CA SER A 117 -2.65 -10.27 17.29
C SER A 117 -3.41 -8.96 17.39
N MET A 118 -4.08 -8.52 16.32
CA MET A 118 -4.76 -7.23 16.25
C MET A 118 -6.11 -7.36 15.54
N ASP A 119 -7.08 -6.57 15.99
CA ASP A 119 -8.33 -6.39 15.25
C ASP A 119 -8.07 -5.52 14.00
N ASP A 120 -8.17 -6.16 12.81
CA ASP A 120 -7.96 -5.52 11.51
C ASP A 120 -8.79 -4.25 11.32
N LYS A 121 -10.02 -4.25 11.82
CA LYS A 121 -10.91 -3.10 11.68
C LYS A 121 -10.44 -1.93 12.51
N HIS A 122 -10.07 -2.17 13.76
CA HIS A 122 -9.57 -1.12 14.66
C HIS A 122 -8.24 -0.55 14.16
N LEU A 123 -7.32 -1.43 13.79
CA LEU A 123 -6.01 -1.04 13.25
C LEU A 123 -6.18 -0.25 11.93
N GLY A 124 -7.05 -0.72 11.04
CA GLY A 124 -7.36 -0.05 9.77
C GLY A 124 -7.86 1.38 9.98
N LEU A 125 -8.84 1.58 10.85
CA LEU A 125 -9.38 2.89 11.18
C LEU A 125 -8.33 3.81 11.80
N LEU A 126 -7.48 3.28 12.68
CA LEU A 126 -6.41 4.05 13.31
C LEU A 126 -5.40 4.56 12.27
N VAL A 127 -4.93 3.68 11.39
CA VAL A 127 -3.99 4.05 10.32
C VAL A 127 -4.65 5.02 9.34
N GLU A 128 -5.88 4.78 8.95
CA GLU A 128 -6.66 5.62 8.04
C GLU A 128 -6.81 7.05 8.58
N ASN A 129 -7.19 7.21 9.85
CA ASN A 129 -7.34 8.52 10.51
C ASN A 129 -6.03 9.32 10.55
N HIS A 130 -4.86 8.65 10.58
CA HIS A 130 -3.55 9.30 10.55
C HIS A 130 -3.02 9.56 9.14
N THR A 131 -3.74 9.14 8.11
CA THR A 131 -3.26 9.13 6.73
C THR A 131 -4.10 10.00 5.81
N LEU A 132 -5.42 9.87 5.86
CA LEU A 132 -6.33 10.46 4.87
C LEU A 132 -6.21 11.99 4.74
N ALA A 133 -6.00 12.70 5.84
CA ALA A 133 -5.85 14.16 5.79
C ALA A 133 -4.67 14.59 4.89
N TYR A 134 -3.58 13.84 4.90
CA TYR A 134 -2.43 14.09 4.04
C TYR A 134 -2.71 13.71 2.58
N LEU A 135 -3.40 12.58 2.34
CA LEU A 135 -3.74 12.15 0.98
C LEU A 135 -4.69 13.13 0.28
N HIS A 136 -5.67 13.66 1.02
CA HIS A 136 -6.60 14.69 0.51
C HIS A 136 -5.90 16.04 0.24
N ALA A 137 -4.77 16.31 0.91
CA ALA A 137 -3.93 17.48 0.67
C ALA A 137 -2.84 17.23 -0.39
N ASP A 138 -2.87 16.08 -1.09
CA ASP A 138 -1.87 15.63 -2.07
C ASP A 138 -0.46 15.47 -1.47
N LEU A 139 -0.37 15.25 -0.16
CA LEU A 139 0.86 15.04 0.58
C LEU A 139 1.15 13.53 0.77
N TRP A 140 1.32 12.82 -0.35
CA TRP A 140 1.45 11.37 -0.41
C TRP A 140 2.59 10.81 0.44
N TYR A 141 3.76 11.44 0.34
CA TYR A 141 4.92 11.04 1.13
C TYR A 141 4.63 11.08 2.64
N GLN A 142 4.03 12.17 3.12
CA GLN A 142 3.65 12.33 4.52
C GLN A 142 2.59 11.32 4.95
N GLY A 143 1.56 11.11 4.12
CA GLY A 143 0.50 10.14 4.40
C GLY A 143 1.04 8.72 4.58
N ILE A 144 1.87 8.25 3.66
CA ILE A 144 2.47 6.92 3.72
C ILE A 144 3.40 6.76 4.92
N ASN A 145 4.22 7.77 5.23
CA ASN A 145 5.11 7.73 6.40
C ASN A 145 4.34 7.69 7.72
N ASN A 146 3.26 8.47 7.84
CA ASN A 146 2.38 8.41 9.03
C ASN A 146 1.70 7.04 9.14
N ALA A 147 1.24 6.46 8.04
CA ALA A 147 0.68 5.11 8.03
C ALA A 147 1.68 4.07 8.57
N LEU A 148 2.92 4.10 8.08
CA LEU A 148 3.99 3.21 8.53
C LEU A 148 4.32 3.43 10.01
N ALA A 149 4.43 4.68 10.46
CA ALA A 149 4.76 5.00 11.85
C ALA A 149 3.69 4.51 12.84
N VAL A 150 2.42 4.73 12.52
CA VAL A 150 1.28 4.24 13.33
C VAL A 150 1.27 2.72 13.36
N LEU A 151 1.38 2.08 12.21
CA LEU A 151 1.39 0.62 12.10
C LEU A 151 2.55 0.02 12.90
N GLN A 152 3.74 0.59 12.81
CA GLN A 152 4.91 0.15 13.56
C GLN A 152 4.69 0.27 15.07
N ALA A 153 4.17 1.40 15.54
CA ALA A 153 3.88 1.61 16.95
C ALA A 153 2.90 0.55 17.49
N GLN A 154 1.85 0.25 16.74
CA GLN A 154 0.87 -0.77 17.13
C GLN A 154 1.50 -2.17 17.18
N ILE A 155 2.29 -2.56 16.18
CA ILE A 155 2.97 -3.86 16.15
C ILE A 155 3.95 -4.01 17.33
N LEU A 156 4.68 -2.95 17.66
CA LEU A 156 5.65 -2.92 18.76
C LEU A 156 5.00 -2.61 20.12
N LYS A 157 3.67 -2.44 20.19
CA LYS A 157 2.91 -2.07 21.39
C LYS A 157 3.42 -0.78 22.04
N GLN A 158 3.76 0.17 21.22
CA GLN A 158 4.18 1.51 21.61
C GLN A 158 2.99 2.48 21.54
N PRO A 159 3.04 3.64 22.23
CA PRO A 159 2.06 4.70 22.05
C PRO A 159 1.96 5.13 20.58
N THR A 160 0.74 5.39 20.11
CA THR A 160 0.52 5.92 18.76
C THR A 160 1.22 7.26 18.62
N PRO A 161 2.09 7.44 17.62
CA PRO A 161 2.77 8.71 17.41
C PRO A 161 1.77 9.80 17.04
N PRO A 162 2.05 11.07 17.37
CA PRO A 162 1.24 12.18 16.86
C PRO A 162 1.37 12.29 15.34
N LEU A 163 0.44 12.98 14.72
CA LEU A 163 0.56 13.35 13.31
C LEU A 163 1.86 14.15 13.10
N THR A 164 2.72 13.67 12.22
CA THR A 164 4.05 14.22 12.02
C THR A 164 4.23 14.62 10.57
N TYR A 165 4.77 15.80 10.33
CA TYR A 165 5.22 16.21 9.01
C TYR A 165 6.61 15.62 8.74
N TYR A 166 6.73 14.86 7.66
CA TYR A 166 8.00 14.31 7.20
C TYR A 166 8.51 15.16 6.02
N PRO A 167 9.58 15.94 6.19
CA PRO A 167 10.13 16.71 5.07
C PRO A 167 10.63 15.76 3.98
N HIS A 168 10.44 16.13 2.72
CA HIS A 168 11.03 15.41 1.61
C HIS A 168 12.55 15.50 1.66
N PRO A 169 13.28 14.44 1.29
CA PRO A 169 14.74 14.47 1.25
C PRO A 169 15.36 15.57 0.39
N GLY A 170 14.62 16.10 -0.59
CA GLY A 170 15.05 17.20 -1.47
C GLY A 170 14.52 18.60 -1.09
N GLN A 171 13.61 18.70 -0.12
CA GLN A 171 13.11 20.00 0.35
C GLN A 171 14.03 20.54 1.47
N GLN A 172 15.07 21.23 1.09
CA GLN A 172 15.73 22.13 2.06
C GLN A 172 14.73 23.20 2.46
N HIS A 173 14.53 23.39 3.76
CA HIS A 173 13.64 24.38 4.34
C HIS A 173 14.03 25.79 3.88
N GLU A 174 13.30 26.33 2.93
CA GLU A 174 13.41 27.75 2.55
C GLU A 174 12.93 28.69 3.68
N ASN A 175 12.41 28.14 4.78
CA ASN A 175 11.85 28.88 5.91
C ASN A 175 12.50 28.58 7.27
N ASP A 176 13.60 27.84 7.33
CA ASP A 176 14.31 27.70 8.60
C ASP A 176 15.10 28.95 8.89
N PRO A 177 14.95 29.57 10.09
CA PRO A 177 15.78 30.69 10.47
C PRO A 177 17.26 30.27 10.44
N PRO A 178 18.16 31.12 9.95
CA PRO A 178 19.57 30.78 9.87
C PRO A 178 20.12 30.48 11.28
N GLY A 179 20.41 29.21 11.55
CA GLY A 179 20.98 28.73 12.81
C GLY A 179 20.35 27.51 13.46
N SER A 180 19.26 26.91 12.94
CA SER A 180 18.70 25.67 13.47
C SER A 180 19.46 24.45 12.92
N THR A 181 20.53 24.04 13.61
CA THR A 181 21.18 22.76 13.40
C THR A 181 20.31 21.67 13.99
N THR A 182 19.55 20.95 13.15
CA THR A 182 18.85 19.74 13.57
C THR A 182 19.91 18.67 13.90
N THR A 183 20.12 18.43 15.19
CA THR A 183 20.95 17.32 15.67
C THR A 183 20.23 16.02 15.29
N LEU A 184 20.74 15.33 14.28
CA LEU A 184 20.38 13.93 14.01
C LEU A 184 20.85 13.11 15.22
N GLY A 185 19.92 12.76 16.10
CA GLY A 185 20.14 11.75 17.14
C GLY A 185 20.32 10.38 16.49
N LEU A 186 21.47 9.80 16.71
CA LEU A 186 21.84 8.40 16.40
C LEU A 186 21.03 7.43 17.26
#